data_40c5dc134c43be949267cccc6860a2fe
#
_entry.id   40c5dc134c43be949267cccc6860a2fe
#
_cell.length_a   1.000
_cell.length_b   1.000
_cell.length_c   1.000
_cell.angle_alpha   90.00
_cell.angle_beta   90.00
_cell.angle_gamma   90.00
#
_symmetry.space_group_name_H-M   'P 1'
#
loop_
_entity.id
_entity.type
_entity.pdbx_description
1 polymer ?
#
loop_
_entity_poly.entity_id
_entity_poly.type
_entity_poly.pdbx_seq_one_letter_code
_entity_poly.pdbx_strand_id
1 'polypeptide(L)'
;VELVKKEVLVATQFALQNHKIAKWIIEIAALNDAQIVQLSVLIKNVIIANFKEDYYQNVFVKSSTGFYQTENGLPNGATVPAIIMMIENASPLPVKAAGGVRTYEDVVEMLRLGVKRIGTSAAKTIANGQVSTGNY
;
A
#
# COMPACT_ATOMS: atom_id res chain seq x y z
N VAL A 1 8.90 14.86 -9.07
CA VAL A 1 8.53 15.09 -7.66
C VAL A 1 7.33 16.05 -7.57
N GLU A 2 7.39 17.26 -8.14
CA GLU A 2 6.32 18.27 -8.00
C GLU A 2 5.00 17.82 -8.62
N LEU A 3 5.01 17.15 -9.77
CA LEU A 3 3.82 16.58 -10.38
C LEU A 3 3.14 15.58 -9.42
N VAL A 4 3.90 14.67 -8.83
CA VAL A 4 3.36 13.66 -7.90
C VAL A 4 2.75 14.32 -6.66
N LYS A 5 3.39 15.36 -6.09
CA LYS A 5 2.81 16.13 -4.97
C LYS A 5 1.47 16.75 -5.35
N LYS A 6 1.37 17.37 -6.53
CA LYS A 6 0.14 17.96 -7.03
C LYS A 6 -0.96 16.92 -7.23
N GLU A 7 -0.63 15.77 -7.82
CA GLU A 7 -1.59 14.68 -8.01
C GLU A 7 -2.10 14.14 -6.66
N VAL A 8 -1.18 13.88 -5.71
CA VAL A 8 -1.53 13.44 -4.35
C VAL A 8 -2.48 14.43 -3.68
N LEU A 9 -2.18 15.73 -3.76
CA LEU A 9 -3.00 16.77 -3.16
C LEU A 9 -4.41 16.82 -3.79
N VAL A 10 -4.48 17.00 -5.10
CA VAL A 10 -5.75 17.24 -5.81
C VAL A 10 -6.68 16.03 -5.74
N ALA A 11 -6.16 14.82 -6.00
CA ALA A 11 -6.99 13.63 -5.99
C ALA A 11 -7.40 13.21 -4.56
N THR A 12 -6.56 13.44 -3.56
CA THR A 12 -6.96 13.22 -2.15
C THR A 12 -8.05 14.20 -1.75
N GLN A 13 -7.91 15.49 -2.08
CA GLN A 13 -8.91 16.50 -1.80
C GLN A 13 -10.27 16.14 -2.43
N PHE A 14 -10.27 15.73 -3.69
CA PHE A 14 -11.48 15.29 -4.38
C PHE A 14 -12.12 14.07 -3.70
N ALA A 15 -11.32 13.07 -3.34
CA ALA A 15 -11.84 11.88 -2.65
C ALA A 15 -12.48 12.22 -1.31
N LEU A 16 -11.80 13.01 -0.48
CA LEU A 16 -12.27 13.36 0.86
C LEU A 16 -13.51 14.26 0.83
N GLN A 17 -13.58 15.22 -0.11
CA GLN A 17 -14.77 16.06 -0.31
C GLN A 17 -16.01 15.25 -0.70
N ASN A 18 -15.81 14.11 -1.35
CA ASN A 18 -16.88 13.18 -1.71
C ASN A 18 -17.09 12.05 -0.68
N HIS A 19 -16.54 12.19 0.54
CA HIS A 19 -16.62 11.18 1.61
C HIS A 19 -16.09 9.81 1.19
N LYS A 20 -15.03 9.78 0.37
CA LYS A 20 -14.37 8.56 -0.12
C LYS A 20 -12.97 8.43 0.48
N ILE A 21 -12.46 7.21 0.44
CA ILE A 21 -11.10 6.89 0.83
C ILE A 21 -10.17 7.10 -0.38
N ALA A 22 -9.12 7.89 -0.20
CA ALA A 22 -8.02 7.96 -1.15
C ALA A 22 -7.05 6.77 -0.95
N LYS A 23 -6.51 6.23 -2.03
CA LYS A 23 -5.56 5.13 -1.95
C LYS A 23 -4.47 5.29 -3.00
N TRP A 24 -3.26 5.58 -2.54
CA TRP A 24 -2.08 5.82 -3.36
C TRP A 24 -1.30 4.54 -3.55
N ILE A 25 -1.26 4.05 -4.78
CA ILE A 25 -0.53 2.83 -5.13
C ILE A 25 0.85 3.25 -5.61
N ILE A 26 1.90 2.89 -4.88
CA ILE A 26 3.27 3.28 -5.23
C ILE A 26 3.99 2.27 -6.13
N GLU A 27 3.43 1.08 -6.32
CA GLU A 27 3.94 -0.01 -7.17
C GLU A 27 5.38 -0.39 -6.81
N ILE A 28 5.58 -0.90 -5.60
CA ILE A 28 6.91 -1.19 -5.02
C ILE A 28 7.79 -2.10 -5.87
N ALA A 29 7.20 -2.98 -6.68
CA ALA A 29 7.95 -3.87 -7.56
C ALA A 29 8.71 -3.14 -8.69
N ALA A 30 8.34 -1.89 -8.98
CA ALA A 30 9.01 -1.01 -9.95
C ALA A 30 10.04 -0.09 -9.29
N LEU A 31 10.25 -0.18 -7.98
CA LEU A 31 11.02 0.77 -7.18
C LEU A 31 12.15 0.06 -6.42
N ASN A 32 13.23 0.79 -6.19
CA ASN A 32 14.23 0.40 -5.19
C ASN A 32 13.81 0.88 -3.78
N ASP A 33 14.51 0.42 -2.75
CA ASP A 33 14.20 0.71 -1.34
C ASP A 33 14.18 2.22 -1.05
N ALA A 34 15.15 2.96 -1.58
CA ALA A 34 15.21 4.41 -1.41
C ALA A 34 13.98 5.12 -2.02
N GLN A 35 13.50 4.64 -3.17
CA GLN A 35 12.32 5.18 -3.83
C GLN A 35 11.03 4.84 -3.07
N ILE A 36 10.93 3.64 -2.48
CA ILE A 36 9.81 3.25 -1.61
C ILE A 36 9.71 4.19 -0.42
N VAL A 37 10.83 4.44 0.26
CA VAL A 37 10.92 5.38 1.38
C VAL A 37 10.55 6.80 0.93
N GLN A 38 11.15 7.30 -0.15
CA GLN A 38 10.90 8.65 -0.66
C GLN A 38 9.43 8.90 -1.01
N LEU A 39 8.77 7.96 -1.69
CA LEU A 39 7.36 8.10 -2.05
C LEU A 39 6.45 8.01 -0.83
N SER A 40 6.73 7.11 0.11
CA SER A 40 5.98 7.00 1.36
C SER A 40 6.04 8.30 2.17
N VAL A 41 7.24 8.87 2.33
CA VAL A 41 7.46 10.17 2.98
C VAL A 41 6.78 11.31 2.22
N LEU A 42 6.89 11.33 0.89
CA LEU A 42 6.29 12.38 0.07
C LEU A 42 4.77 12.41 0.24
N ILE A 43 4.11 11.26 0.12
CA ILE A 43 2.66 11.14 0.29
C ILE A 43 2.28 11.62 1.70
N LYS A 44 2.92 11.08 2.73
CA LYS A 44 2.70 11.51 4.11
C LYS A 44 2.79 13.02 4.28
N ASN A 45 3.88 13.62 3.81
CA ASN A 45 4.13 15.05 4.00
C ASN A 45 3.08 15.92 3.28
N VAL A 46 2.64 15.53 2.08
CA VAL A 46 1.55 16.23 1.39
C VAL A 46 0.26 16.16 2.20
N ILE A 47 -0.06 14.98 2.76
CA ILE A 47 -1.30 14.82 3.53
C ILE A 47 -1.25 15.59 4.83
N ILE A 48 -0.18 15.49 5.61
CA ILE A 48 -0.04 16.18 6.90
C ILE A 48 -0.05 17.72 6.71
N ALA A 49 0.56 18.21 5.64
CA ALA A 49 0.62 19.66 5.38
C ALA A 49 -0.71 20.27 4.93
N ASN A 50 -1.65 19.48 4.39
CA ASN A 50 -2.84 20.02 3.72
C ASN A 50 -4.17 19.54 4.31
N PHE A 51 -4.18 18.50 5.15
CA PHE A 51 -5.41 17.92 5.71
C PHE A 51 -5.32 17.80 7.22
N LYS A 52 -6.47 17.83 7.90
CA LYS A 52 -6.58 17.61 9.34
C LYS A 52 -6.35 16.14 9.68
N GLU A 53 -5.89 15.89 10.89
CA GLU A 53 -5.59 14.56 11.41
C GLU A 53 -6.77 13.57 11.30
N ASP A 54 -8.00 14.06 11.48
CA ASP A 54 -9.22 13.26 11.35
C ASP A 54 -9.36 12.54 10.00
N TYR A 55 -8.69 13.05 8.95
CA TYR A 55 -8.71 12.46 7.62
C TYR A 55 -7.61 11.44 7.35
N TYR A 56 -6.58 11.33 8.21
CA TYR A 56 -5.42 10.49 7.92
C TYR A 56 -5.79 9.02 7.74
N GLN A 57 -6.76 8.51 8.50
CA GLN A 57 -7.24 7.13 8.37
C GLN A 57 -8.03 6.86 7.08
N ASN A 58 -8.36 7.90 6.33
CA ASN A 58 -9.04 7.82 5.03
C ASN A 58 -8.07 7.91 3.83
N VAL A 59 -6.77 7.98 4.09
CA VAL A 59 -5.74 8.06 3.04
C VAL A 59 -4.77 6.91 3.19
N PHE A 60 -4.87 5.92 2.31
CA PHE A 60 -4.03 4.73 2.33
C PHE A 60 -2.84 4.85 1.39
N VAL A 61 -1.69 4.35 1.82
CA VAL A 61 -0.57 4.01 0.92
C VAL A 61 -0.63 2.51 0.63
N LYS A 62 -0.74 2.15 -0.64
CA LYS A 62 -0.86 0.76 -1.10
C LYS A 62 0.41 0.33 -1.81
N SER A 63 0.89 -0.88 -1.50
CA SER A 63 2.15 -1.39 -2.03
C SER A 63 2.15 -1.59 -3.54
N SER A 64 1.16 -2.29 -4.10
CA SER A 64 1.22 -2.77 -5.48
C SER A 64 -0.17 -2.93 -6.11
N THR A 65 -0.23 -2.85 -7.44
CA THR A 65 -1.39 -3.31 -8.20
C THR A 65 -1.51 -4.84 -8.19
N GLY A 66 -0.38 -5.56 -8.11
CA GLY A 66 -0.29 -6.99 -8.29
C GLY A 66 -0.10 -7.44 -9.75
N PHE A 67 -0.07 -6.48 -10.68
CA PHE A 67 0.03 -6.75 -12.13
C PHE A 67 1.37 -6.34 -12.74
N TYR A 68 2.26 -5.71 -11.99
CA TYR A 68 3.56 -5.34 -12.48
C TYR A 68 4.38 -6.59 -12.85
N GLN A 69 4.93 -6.59 -14.04
CA GLN A 69 5.77 -7.69 -14.55
C GLN A 69 7.19 -7.49 -14.04
N THR A 70 7.61 -8.34 -13.12
CA THR A 70 8.99 -8.38 -12.63
C THR A 70 9.85 -9.30 -13.47
N GLU A 71 11.14 -9.00 -13.57
CA GLU A 71 12.10 -9.89 -14.20
C GLU A 71 12.49 -11.04 -13.27
N ASN A 72 12.85 -12.20 -13.86
CA ASN A 72 13.42 -13.35 -13.15
C ASN A 72 12.59 -13.88 -11.96
N GLY A 73 11.25 -13.71 -12.00
CA GLY A 73 10.36 -14.23 -10.95
C GLY A 73 10.48 -13.51 -9.60
N LEU A 74 11.03 -12.29 -9.59
CA LEU A 74 11.06 -11.48 -8.39
C LEU A 74 9.64 -11.20 -7.87
N PRO A 75 9.45 -10.97 -6.56
CA PRO A 75 8.17 -10.61 -5.99
C PRO A 75 7.59 -9.34 -6.65
N ASN A 76 6.31 -9.36 -7.01
CA ASN A 76 5.64 -8.21 -7.63
C ASN A 76 4.73 -7.44 -6.66
N GLY A 77 4.91 -7.63 -5.37
CA GLY A 77 4.01 -7.02 -4.39
C GLY A 77 4.56 -6.98 -2.98
N ALA A 78 3.68 -7.17 -2.01
CA ALA A 78 3.95 -6.98 -0.60
C ALA A 78 5.00 -7.99 -0.07
N THR A 79 6.24 -7.54 0.05
CA THR A 79 7.30 -8.23 0.80
C THR A 79 7.42 -7.64 2.20
N VAL A 80 7.85 -8.43 3.17
CA VAL A 80 8.01 -7.97 4.56
C VAL A 80 8.91 -6.74 4.66
N PRO A 81 10.13 -6.71 4.07
CA PRO A 81 10.98 -5.53 4.14
C PRO A 81 10.34 -4.27 3.54
N ALA A 82 9.69 -4.39 2.37
CA ALA A 82 9.05 -3.25 1.73
C ALA A 82 7.86 -2.72 2.54
N ILE A 83 7.06 -3.61 3.13
CA ILE A 83 5.93 -3.21 3.99
C ILE A 83 6.41 -2.52 5.27
N ILE A 84 7.49 -2.98 5.89
CA ILE A 84 8.11 -2.30 7.03
C ILE A 84 8.53 -0.87 6.64
N MET A 85 9.26 -0.71 5.53
CA MET A 85 9.65 0.61 5.03
C MET A 85 8.44 1.53 4.79
N MET A 86 7.37 1.00 4.20
CA MET A 86 6.15 1.78 3.98
C MET A 86 5.49 2.22 5.30
N ILE A 87 5.33 1.31 6.27
CA ILE A 87 4.68 1.59 7.54
C ILE A 87 5.47 2.66 8.31
N GLU A 88 6.79 2.51 8.43
CA GLU A 88 7.64 3.45 9.15
C GLU A 88 7.64 4.85 8.52
N ASN A 89 7.61 4.92 7.19
CA ASN A 89 7.76 6.17 6.47
C ASN A 89 6.44 6.84 6.08
N ALA A 90 5.33 6.09 5.97
CA ALA A 90 4.01 6.64 5.72
C ALA A 90 3.24 7.01 7.01
N SER A 91 3.63 6.50 8.18
CA SER A 91 2.95 6.80 9.45
C SER A 91 2.76 8.32 9.65
N PRO A 92 1.56 8.79 10.03
CA PRO A 92 0.40 8.06 10.58
C PRO A 92 -0.61 7.52 9.55
N LEU A 93 -0.30 7.59 8.25
CA LEU A 93 -1.21 7.08 7.22
C LEU A 93 -1.24 5.54 7.23
N PRO A 94 -2.43 4.91 7.08
CA PRO A 94 -2.55 3.47 7.05
C PRO A 94 -1.98 2.88 5.76
N VAL A 95 -1.37 1.70 5.88
CA VAL A 95 -0.82 0.94 4.75
C VAL A 95 -1.78 -0.19 4.34
N LYS A 96 -1.90 -0.40 3.03
CA LYS A 96 -2.52 -1.57 2.43
C LYS A 96 -1.46 -2.43 1.74
N ALA A 97 -1.31 -3.68 2.19
CA ALA A 97 -0.49 -4.68 1.51
C ALA A 97 -1.29 -5.34 0.38
N ALA A 98 -0.72 -5.40 -0.81
CA ALA A 98 -1.31 -6.06 -1.97
C ALA A 98 -0.24 -6.56 -2.93
N GLY A 99 -0.57 -7.61 -3.68
CA GLY A 99 0.36 -8.35 -4.54
C GLY A 99 1.12 -9.41 -3.74
N GLY A 100 1.03 -10.66 -4.17
CA GLY A 100 1.78 -11.76 -3.57
C GLY A 100 1.25 -12.33 -2.25
N VAL A 101 0.23 -11.77 -1.64
CA VAL A 101 -0.40 -12.28 -0.41
C VAL A 101 -1.33 -13.44 -0.79
N ARG A 102 -0.95 -14.67 -0.47
CA ARG A 102 -1.60 -15.90 -0.98
C ARG A 102 -2.06 -16.87 0.10
N THR A 103 -1.49 -16.79 1.30
CA THR A 103 -1.76 -17.73 2.39
C THR A 103 -2.32 -17.01 3.61
N TYR A 104 -2.90 -17.77 4.52
CA TYR A 104 -3.33 -17.26 5.83
C TYR A 104 -2.14 -16.72 6.63
N GLU A 105 -1.00 -17.39 6.56
CA GLU A 105 0.24 -16.99 7.23
C GLU A 105 0.75 -15.65 6.72
N ASP A 106 0.74 -15.43 5.38
CA ASP A 106 1.08 -14.14 4.79
C ASP A 106 0.20 -13.02 5.35
N VAL A 107 -1.11 -13.27 5.43
CA VAL A 107 -2.06 -12.28 5.99
C VAL A 107 -1.75 -11.99 7.44
N VAL A 108 -1.55 -13.01 8.26
CA VAL A 108 -1.23 -12.85 9.69
C VAL A 108 0.07 -12.07 9.86
N GLU A 109 1.09 -12.36 9.06
CA GLU A 109 2.37 -11.63 9.10
C GLU A 109 2.17 -10.15 8.75
N MET A 110 1.47 -9.83 7.66
CA MET A 110 1.19 -8.44 7.28
C MET A 110 0.41 -7.68 8.36
N LEU A 111 -0.59 -8.33 8.97
CA LEU A 111 -1.36 -7.71 10.05
C LEU A 111 -0.51 -7.46 11.31
N ARG A 112 0.39 -8.38 11.66
CA ARG A 112 1.33 -8.22 12.77
C ARG A 112 2.29 -7.04 12.56
N LEU A 113 2.69 -6.76 11.33
CA LEU A 113 3.48 -5.58 10.97
C LEU A 113 2.71 -4.26 11.17
N GLY A 114 1.37 -4.30 11.21
CA GLY A 114 0.53 -3.11 11.38
C GLY A 114 -0.25 -2.68 10.14
N VAL A 115 -0.24 -3.50 9.09
CA VAL A 115 -1.07 -3.26 7.88
C VAL A 115 -2.55 -3.21 8.24
N LYS A 116 -3.28 -2.25 7.70
CA LYS A 116 -4.71 -2.05 8.00
C LYS A 116 -5.65 -2.69 6.97
N ARG A 117 -5.15 -3.00 5.79
CA ARG A 117 -5.91 -3.68 4.72
C ARG A 117 -5.02 -4.62 3.93
N ILE A 118 -5.60 -5.74 3.53
CA ILE A 118 -4.98 -6.70 2.61
C ILE A 118 -5.71 -6.64 1.27
N GLY A 119 -4.95 -6.72 0.18
CA GLY A 119 -5.46 -6.89 -1.17
C GLY A 119 -5.00 -8.23 -1.74
N THR A 120 -5.93 -9.15 -1.95
CA THR A 120 -5.67 -10.47 -2.52
C THR A 120 -6.87 -10.93 -3.35
N SER A 121 -6.62 -11.69 -4.41
CA SER A 121 -7.65 -12.43 -5.15
C SER A 121 -8.05 -13.75 -4.45
N ALA A 122 -7.24 -14.19 -3.49
CA ALA A 122 -7.41 -15.45 -2.76
C ALA A 122 -8.20 -15.31 -1.44
N ALA A 123 -8.91 -14.20 -1.22
CA ALA A 123 -9.54 -13.89 0.07
C ALA A 123 -10.41 -15.02 0.62
N LYS A 124 -11.24 -15.66 -0.22
CA LYS A 124 -12.10 -16.78 0.20
C LYS A 124 -11.28 -18.01 0.63
N THR A 125 -10.27 -18.36 -0.15
CA THR A 125 -9.37 -19.50 0.11
C THR A 125 -8.60 -19.28 1.41
N ILE A 126 -8.05 -18.09 1.58
CA ILE A 126 -7.32 -17.68 2.79
C ILE A 126 -8.23 -17.73 4.02
N ALA A 127 -9.44 -17.17 3.92
CA ALA A 127 -10.41 -17.17 5.04
C ALA A 127 -10.82 -18.59 5.48
N ASN A 128 -10.79 -19.56 4.55
CA ASN A 128 -11.08 -20.98 4.84
C ASN A 128 -9.82 -21.75 5.31
N GLY A 129 -8.69 -21.10 5.53
CA GLY A 129 -7.43 -21.74 5.92
C GLY A 129 -6.77 -22.60 4.83
N GLN A 130 -7.12 -22.35 3.56
CA GLN A 130 -6.57 -23.07 2.41
C GLN A 130 -5.46 -22.26 1.75
N VAL A 131 -4.53 -22.94 1.08
CA VAL A 131 -3.48 -22.27 0.27
C VAL A 131 -4.02 -21.97 -1.13
N SER A 132 -3.83 -20.74 -1.59
CA SER A 132 -4.18 -20.36 -2.96
C SER A 132 -3.08 -20.77 -3.94
N THR A 133 -3.47 -21.41 -5.04
CA THR A 133 -2.57 -21.77 -6.15
C THR A 133 -2.60 -20.78 -7.31
N GLY A 134 -3.39 -19.70 -7.21
CA GLY A 134 -3.55 -18.69 -8.26
C GLY A 134 -2.40 -17.69 -8.33
N ASN A 135 -2.16 -17.15 -9.54
CA ASN A 135 -1.21 -16.06 -9.79
C ASN A 135 -1.92 -14.70 -9.62
N TYR A 136 -1.63 -14.00 -8.54
CA TYR A 136 -1.96 -12.58 -8.34
C TYR A 136 -1.02 -12.02 -7.30
#